data_7024ce7715982f311b217ea2c8d51457
#
_entry.id   7024ce7715982f311b217ea2c8d51457
#
_cell.length_a   1.000
_cell.length_b   1.000
_cell.length_c   1.000
_cell.angle_alpha   90.00
_cell.angle_beta   90.00
_cell.angle_gamma   90.00
#
_symmetry.space_group_name_H-M   'P 1'
#
loop_
_entity.id
_entity.type
_entity.pdbx_description
1 polymer ?
#
loop_
_entity_poly.entity_id
_entity_poly.type
_entity_poly.pdbx_seq_one_letter_code
_entity_poly.pdbx_strand_id
1 'polypeptide(L)'
;MIVRGPLWRSLVGLGFAASIPLAAPAFAQPVAPSPEAPTGRTAKTTGVATKDMVAAANPLAAQAGREILAAGGSAADAAVAVQLVLNLVEPQSSGIGGGAFMVFWDGTAMTTLDGREKAPAAAKPERFLGSDGKPMKFYDAVVGGRSVGVPGTVRLLEAAHKKWGKLPWKQVIEPAVNLAENGFAISPRLNGLLSQEKYLQNDPLARAYFYDAEGKPKAVGTVLKNPAFAQTLRTLADKGADAFYTGEIAQDIVTTVTSHATNPGDMTLDDLKSYVVEERPAICGPYRVYKICGMGPPSSGQIAVQEILGVLETQDMASMKPGPEAVHWISEAGRLAFADRGLYVADPAFVNVPVKGLTDPGYLKSRAALVDPNKSMGKAKPGEPPFQKTFLWGPSDGIEYGTSHMSIVDRNGNAVSMTTTIEDGFGARIMTKSGFLLNNELTDFSFTTVEDGKPVANRVEPGKRPRSSMAPTIVLDGGNKLYAVVGSPGGSLIINYVAKTLVGLLDWKLDPQVAADLPNIGSRNGPTELEAGTEAEAWKAALETKGHDVKLIDQNSGIHAIVVTPAGLIGGADSRREGVAIGN
;
A
#
# COMPACT_ATOMS: atom_id res chain seq x y z
N MET A 1 30.96 -23.52 -95.09
CA MET A 1 30.27 -22.31 -95.54
C MET A 1 29.89 -21.57 -94.28
N ILE A 2 30.42 -20.35 -94.19
CA ILE A 2 30.50 -19.47 -93.01
C ILE A 2 29.20 -18.71 -92.89
N VAL A 3 28.59 -18.54 -91.69
CA VAL A 3 27.84 -17.35 -91.35
C VAL A 3 27.99 -17.09 -89.84
N ARG A 4 28.52 -15.90 -89.57
CA ARG A 4 28.68 -15.30 -88.26
C ARG A 4 27.35 -14.66 -87.78
N GLY A 5 27.04 -14.74 -86.51
CA GLY A 5 25.99 -13.97 -85.80
C GLY A 5 26.54 -13.33 -84.52
N PRO A 6 26.08 -12.16 -84.06
CA PRO A 6 26.83 -11.28 -83.18
C PRO A 6 26.60 -11.51 -81.68
N LEU A 7 27.65 -11.15 -80.93
CA LEU A 7 27.69 -11.09 -79.46
C LEU A 7 26.75 -9.99 -78.88
N TRP A 8 25.88 -10.33 -77.94
CA TRP A 8 25.24 -9.36 -77.08
C TRP A 8 25.90 -9.40 -75.69
N ARG A 9 26.39 -8.24 -75.27
CA ARG A 9 26.91 -7.96 -73.97
C ARG A 9 25.71 -7.67 -73.02
N SER A 10 25.53 -8.45 -71.97
CA SER A 10 24.59 -8.18 -70.89
C SER A 10 25.29 -7.33 -69.83
N LEU A 11 24.83 -6.09 -69.60
CA LEU A 11 25.17 -5.24 -68.47
C LEU A 11 24.40 -5.75 -67.25
N VAL A 12 25.11 -6.19 -66.20
CA VAL A 12 24.55 -6.50 -64.90
C VAL A 12 24.55 -5.20 -64.10
N GLY A 13 23.36 -4.63 -63.92
CA GLY A 13 23.13 -3.51 -63.01
C GLY A 13 23.00 -4.01 -61.58
N LEU A 14 23.96 -3.66 -60.70
CA LEU A 14 23.82 -3.84 -59.27
C LEU A 14 22.84 -2.76 -58.74
N GLY A 15 21.61 -3.18 -58.43
CA GLY A 15 20.65 -2.38 -57.66
C GLY A 15 20.96 -2.51 -56.17
N PHE A 16 21.48 -1.48 -55.54
CA PHE A 16 21.51 -1.33 -54.08
C PHE A 16 20.08 -1.09 -53.59
N ALA A 17 19.42 -2.10 -53.01
CA ALA A 17 18.20 -1.92 -52.26
C ALA A 17 18.57 -1.37 -50.88
N ALA A 18 18.33 -0.09 -50.65
CA ALA A 18 18.37 0.50 -49.31
C ALA A 18 17.17 0.01 -48.52
N SER A 19 17.39 -0.94 -47.60
CA SER A 19 16.40 -1.34 -46.61
C SER A 19 16.27 -0.24 -45.55
N ILE A 20 15.18 0.52 -45.63
CA ILE A 20 14.74 1.44 -44.58
C ILE A 20 14.21 0.54 -43.45
N PRO A 21 14.75 0.59 -42.23
CA PRO A 21 14.14 -0.12 -41.11
C PRO A 21 12.81 0.56 -40.77
N LEU A 22 11.69 -0.12 -40.98
CA LEU A 22 10.41 0.27 -40.40
C LEU A 22 10.57 0.20 -38.89
N ALA A 23 10.65 1.35 -38.23
CA ALA A 23 10.51 1.43 -36.79
C ALA A 23 9.10 0.89 -36.43
N ALA A 24 9.05 -0.23 -35.73
CA ALA A 24 7.81 -0.73 -35.16
C ALA A 24 7.23 0.37 -34.25
N PRO A 25 5.91 0.64 -34.30
CA PRO A 25 5.31 1.58 -33.39
C PRO A 25 5.55 1.10 -31.94
N ALA A 26 6.19 1.94 -31.14
CA ALA A 26 6.27 1.71 -29.71
C ALA A 26 4.84 1.68 -29.17
N PHE A 27 4.32 0.51 -28.84
CA PHE A 27 3.07 0.42 -28.12
C PHE A 27 3.25 1.14 -26.79
N ALA A 28 2.56 2.27 -26.62
CA ALA A 28 2.48 2.95 -25.33
C ALA A 28 2.00 1.91 -24.30
N GLN A 29 2.79 1.67 -23.27
CA GLN A 29 2.38 0.76 -22.19
C GLN A 29 1.11 1.34 -21.56
N PRO A 30 0.09 0.53 -21.30
CA PRO A 30 -1.10 1.02 -20.63
C PRO A 30 -0.70 1.60 -19.27
N VAL A 31 -1.19 2.81 -18.99
CA VAL A 31 -1.02 3.45 -17.67
C VAL A 31 -1.74 2.55 -16.67
N ALA A 32 -1.02 2.11 -15.66
CA ALA A 32 -1.64 1.37 -14.57
C ALA A 32 -2.73 2.26 -13.94
N PRO A 33 -3.94 1.74 -13.70
CA PRO A 33 -5.03 2.52 -13.14
C PRO A 33 -4.67 3.10 -11.78
N SER A 34 -5.34 4.20 -11.40
CA SER A 34 -5.27 4.69 -10.02
C SER A 34 -5.76 3.60 -9.07
N PRO A 35 -5.05 3.34 -7.96
CA PRO A 35 -5.40 2.25 -7.04
C PRO A 35 -6.80 2.39 -6.42
N GLU A 36 -7.29 3.62 -6.28
CA GLU A 36 -8.61 3.89 -5.72
C GLU A 36 -9.20 5.13 -6.39
N ALA A 37 -10.51 5.10 -6.66
CA ALA A 37 -11.20 6.21 -7.31
C ALA A 37 -11.17 7.48 -6.45
N PRO A 38 -10.94 8.66 -7.04
CA PRO A 38 -10.97 9.92 -6.33
C PRO A 38 -12.40 10.24 -5.87
N THR A 39 -12.52 10.82 -4.69
CA THR A 39 -13.80 11.27 -4.09
C THR A 39 -13.86 12.78 -3.86
N GLY A 40 -12.92 13.52 -4.45
CA GLY A 40 -12.77 14.95 -4.30
C GLY A 40 -11.75 15.33 -3.24
N ARG A 41 -11.56 16.65 -3.05
CA ARG A 41 -10.67 17.21 -2.04
C ARG A 41 -11.44 18.11 -1.09
N THR A 42 -11.12 18.03 0.19
CA THR A 42 -11.65 18.92 1.23
C THR A 42 -10.49 19.61 1.91
N ALA A 43 -10.47 20.96 1.88
CA ALA A 43 -9.45 21.74 2.56
C ALA A 43 -9.41 21.39 4.05
N LYS A 44 -8.20 21.24 4.58
CA LYS A 44 -7.94 20.87 5.97
C LYS A 44 -6.95 21.83 6.61
N THR A 45 -6.97 21.86 7.93
CA THR A 45 -6.04 22.64 8.72
C THR A 45 -5.13 21.72 9.51
N THR A 46 -3.92 22.19 9.78
CA THR A 46 -2.96 21.48 10.64
C THR A 46 -3.58 21.21 12.01
N GLY A 47 -3.56 19.94 12.42
CA GLY A 47 -3.89 19.56 13.79
C GLY A 47 -2.79 20.00 14.76
N VAL A 48 -3.16 20.50 15.94
CA VAL A 48 -2.21 20.90 16.99
C VAL A 48 -2.60 20.25 18.30
N ALA A 49 -1.64 19.67 19.00
CA ALA A 49 -1.84 19.07 20.33
C ALA A 49 -0.59 19.19 21.20
N THR A 50 -0.77 19.09 22.51
CA THR A 50 0.33 19.24 23.48
C THR A 50 0.75 17.93 24.13
N LYS A 51 -0.10 16.90 24.10
CA LYS A 51 0.12 15.65 24.86
C LYS A 51 0.18 14.40 23.98
N ASP A 52 -0.79 14.25 23.12
CA ASP A 52 -0.96 13.06 22.29
C ASP A 52 -1.76 13.40 21.03
N MET A 53 -1.62 12.61 19.97
CA MET A 53 -2.29 12.87 18.69
C MET A 53 -2.58 11.58 17.94
N VAL A 54 -3.72 11.58 17.26
CA VAL A 54 -4.13 10.56 16.28
C VAL A 54 -4.38 11.23 14.94
N ALA A 55 -3.73 10.76 13.90
CA ALA A 55 -4.05 11.08 12.51
C ALA A 55 -4.53 9.80 11.82
N ALA A 56 -5.78 9.77 11.35
CA ALA A 56 -6.40 8.57 10.80
C ALA A 56 -7.39 8.90 9.68
N ALA A 57 -7.69 7.90 8.85
CA ALA A 57 -8.40 8.02 7.59
C ALA A 57 -9.88 8.49 7.71
N ASN A 58 -10.46 8.42 8.92
CA ASN A 58 -11.85 8.85 9.16
C ASN A 58 -11.97 9.58 10.52
N PRO A 59 -12.78 10.65 10.61
CA PRO A 59 -12.95 11.41 11.85
C PRO A 59 -13.43 10.57 13.05
N LEU A 60 -14.35 9.62 12.85
CA LEU A 60 -14.86 8.75 13.90
C LEU A 60 -13.78 7.79 14.42
N ALA A 61 -12.93 7.29 13.53
CA ALA A 61 -11.80 6.45 13.91
C ALA A 61 -10.73 7.24 14.67
N ALA A 62 -10.39 8.45 14.20
CA ALA A 62 -9.48 9.34 14.93
C ALA A 62 -10.01 9.71 16.31
N GLN A 63 -11.32 9.99 16.44
CA GLN A 63 -11.98 10.29 17.69
C GLN A 63 -11.90 9.11 18.67
N ALA A 64 -12.16 7.88 18.20
CA ALA A 64 -12.04 6.69 19.04
C ALA A 64 -10.61 6.52 19.60
N GLY A 65 -9.58 6.70 18.75
CA GLY A 65 -8.20 6.68 19.21
C GLY A 65 -7.89 7.78 20.24
N ARG A 66 -8.37 9.02 20.01
CA ARG A 66 -8.20 10.13 20.96
C ARG A 66 -8.86 9.86 22.32
N GLU A 67 -10.05 9.26 22.33
CA GLU A 67 -10.75 8.86 23.56
C GLU A 67 -9.95 7.83 24.35
N ILE A 68 -9.38 6.83 23.67
CA ILE A 68 -8.50 5.83 24.31
C ILE A 68 -7.25 6.49 24.91
N LEU A 69 -6.59 7.42 24.16
CA LEU A 69 -5.43 8.15 24.68
C LEU A 69 -5.81 9.04 25.88
N ALA A 70 -6.95 9.71 25.83
CA ALA A 70 -7.47 10.52 26.93
C ALA A 70 -7.77 9.68 28.19
N ALA A 71 -8.23 8.43 28.02
CA ALA A 71 -8.46 7.47 29.11
C ALA A 71 -7.14 6.90 29.70
N GLY A 72 -5.98 7.31 29.18
CA GLY A 72 -4.67 6.84 29.67
C GLY A 72 -4.10 5.64 28.90
N GLY A 73 -4.71 5.27 27.79
CA GLY A 73 -4.23 4.23 26.87
C GLY A 73 -2.90 4.57 26.22
N SER A 74 -2.22 3.56 25.72
CA SER A 74 -1.01 3.67 24.92
C SER A 74 -1.33 3.95 23.44
N ALA A 75 -0.31 4.28 22.64
CA ALA A 75 -0.46 4.36 21.19
C ALA A 75 -0.95 3.03 20.57
N ALA A 76 -0.57 1.88 21.14
CA ALA A 76 -1.05 0.57 20.70
C ALA A 76 -2.54 0.36 21.04
N ASP A 77 -3.00 0.76 22.24
CA ASP A 77 -4.42 0.73 22.59
C ASP A 77 -5.26 1.58 21.64
N ALA A 78 -4.78 2.78 21.34
CA ALA A 78 -5.45 3.68 20.40
C ALA A 78 -5.51 3.08 18.98
N ALA A 79 -4.44 2.42 18.53
CA ALA A 79 -4.40 1.76 17.22
C ALA A 79 -5.45 0.63 17.11
N VAL A 80 -5.69 -0.13 18.18
CA VAL A 80 -6.76 -1.15 18.24
C VAL A 80 -8.12 -0.48 18.00
N ALA A 81 -8.45 0.57 18.76
CA ALA A 81 -9.74 1.24 18.64
C ALA A 81 -9.93 1.87 17.25
N VAL A 82 -8.90 2.56 16.74
CA VAL A 82 -8.91 3.16 15.39
C VAL A 82 -9.19 2.10 14.33
N GLN A 83 -8.47 0.97 14.36
CA GLN A 83 -8.62 -0.10 13.37
C GLN A 83 -10.02 -0.72 13.38
N LEU A 84 -10.55 -0.99 14.55
CA LEU A 84 -11.87 -1.61 14.67
C LEU A 84 -12.99 -0.65 14.21
N VAL A 85 -12.82 0.66 14.44
CA VAL A 85 -13.74 1.67 13.91
C VAL A 85 -13.58 1.83 12.40
N LEU A 86 -12.37 1.80 11.84
CA LEU A 86 -12.14 1.83 10.39
C LEU A 86 -12.84 0.68 9.67
N ASN A 87 -12.95 -0.50 10.25
CA ASN A 87 -13.73 -1.60 9.68
C ASN A 87 -15.20 -1.24 9.40
N LEU A 88 -15.76 -0.30 10.17
CA LEU A 88 -17.13 0.19 10.00
C LEU A 88 -17.22 1.35 9.00
N VAL A 89 -16.37 2.38 9.19
CA VAL A 89 -16.49 3.67 8.52
C VAL A 89 -15.66 3.80 7.24
N GLU A 90 -14.66 2.93 7.07
CA GLU A 90 -13.81 2.79 5.87
C GLU A 90 -13.78 1.33 5.38
N PRO A 91 -14.94 0.63 5.26
CA PRO A 91 -14.99 -0.80 4.96
C PRO A 91 -14.44 -1.15 3.57
N GLN A 92 -14.35 -0.17 2.68
CA GLN A 92 -13.76 -0.32 1.36
C GLN A 92 -12.24 -0.43 1.38
N SER A 93 -11.58 0.00 2.46
CA SER A 93 -10.12 0.15 2.49
C SER A 93 -9.43 -0.80 3.46
N SER A 94 -10.07 -1.15 4.58
CA SER A 94 -9.45 -2.02 5.59
C SER A 94 -10.49 -2.66 6.52
N GLY A 95 -10.09 -3.69 7.26
CA GLY A 95 -10.95 -4.35 8.22
C GLY A 95 -10.29 -5.55 8.89
N ILE A 96 -11.03 -6.18 9.81
CA ILE A 96 -10.56 -7.39 10.51
C ILE A 96 -10.48 -8.62 9.60
N GLY A 97 -11.15 -8.59 8.46
CA GLY A 97 -11.02 -9.61 7.40
C GLY A 97 -9.79 -9.47 6.52
N GLY A 98 -8.85 -8.61 6.87
CA GLY A 98 -7.65 -8.27 6.13
C GLY A 98 -6.36 -8.40 6.91
N GLY A 99 -5.35 -7.62 6.54
CA GLY A 99 -4.03 -7.60 7.17
C GLY A 99 -3.47 -6.20 7.42
N ALA A 100 -2.34 -6.17 8.10
CA ALA A 100 -1.69 -4.91 8.45
C ALA A 100 -0.19 -5.07 8.71
N PHE A 101 0.53 -3.95 8.60
CA PHE A 101 1.87 -3.79 9.16
C PHE A 101 1.88 -2.65 10.18
N MET A 102 2.50 -2.90 11.32
CA MET A 102 2.67 -1.91 12.38
C MET A 102 4.16 -1.70 12.66
N VAL A 103 4.57 -0.44 12.72
CA VAL A 103 5.85 -0.01 13.27
C VAL A 103 5.57 0.69 14.59
N PHE A 104 6.22 0.24 15.65
CA PHE A 104 6.07 0.77 16.99
C PHE A 104 7.39 1.31 17.52
N TRP A 105 7.38 2.52 18.07
CA TRP A 105 8.46 3.15 18.80
C TRP A 105 8.07 3.28 20.27
N ASP A 106 8.88 2.73 21.17
CA ASP A 106 8.63 2.75 22.62
C ASP A 106 9.42 3.83 23.38
N GLY A 107 10.03 4.77 22.65
CA GLY A 107 10.93 5.78 23.20
C GLY A 107 12.41 5.36 23.19
N THR A 108 12.71 4.08 22.97
CA THR A 108 14.08 3.53 22.96
C THR A 108 14.33 2.57 21.81
N ALA A 109 13.38 1.73 21.49
CA ALA A 109 13.49 0.65 20.50
C ALA A 109 12.38 0.72 19.45
N MET A 110 12.74 0.30 18.23
CA MET A 110 11.82 0.16 17.10
C MET A 110 11.46 -1.32 16.93
N THR A 111 10.17 -1.63 16.94
CA THR A 111 9.66 -2.99 16.70
C THR A 111 8.65 -2.97 15.57
N THR A 112 8.61 -4.02 14.75
CA THR A 112 7.58 -4.15 13.72
C THR A 112 6.79 -5.44 13.89
N LEU A 113 5.47 -5.37 13.61
CA LEU A 113 4.58 -6.51 13.57
C LEU A 113 4.05 -6.72 12.16
N ASP A 114 4.19 -7.95 11.67
CA ASP A 114 3.70 -8.41 10.37
C ASP A 114 2.45 -9.24 10.57
N GLY A 115 1.31 -8.61 10.33
CA GLY A 115 -0.02 -9.24 10.27
C GLY A 115 -0.52 -9.36 8.82
N ARG A 116 0.38 -9.47 7.84
CA ARG A 116 0.03 -9.69 6.41
C ARG A 116 -0.70 -11.00 6.24
N GLU A 117 -1.64 -11.05 5.34
CA GLU A 117 -2.37 -12.25 4.99
C GLU A 117 -1.43 -13.34 4.46
N LYS A 118 -1.86 -14.60 4.63
CA LYS A 118 -1.12 -15.78 4.11
C LYS A 118 -1.96 -16.53 3.09
N ALA A 119 -1.31 -17.07 2.08
CA ALA A 119 -1.95 -18.02 1.19
C ALA A 119 -2.35 -19.30 1.98
N PRO A 120 -3.55 -19.86 1.75
CA PRO A 120 -3.94 -21.15 2.31
C PRO A 120 -2.95 -22.26 1.97
N ALA A 121 -2.91 -23.31 2.78
CA ALA A 121 -2.03 -24.47 2.56
C ALA A 121 -2.29 -25.20 1.22
N ALA A 122 -3.50 -25.10 0.69
CA ALA A 122 -3.89 -25.67 -0.61
C ALA A 122 -3.51 -24.79 -1.82
N ALA A 123 -2.99 -23.57 -1.61
CA ALA A 123 -2.67 -22.65 -2.69
C ALA A 123 -1.56 -23.19 -3.59
N LYS A 124 -1.68 -22.92 -4.90
CA LYS A 124 -0.71 -23.34 -5.91
C LYS A 124 -0.22 -22.14 -6.71
N PRO A 125 0.99 -22.21 -7.31
CA PRO A 125 1.52 -21.13 -8.14
C PRO A 125 0.58 -20.70 -9.26
N GLU A 126 -0.17 -21.63 -9.84
CA GLU A 126 -1.09 -21.42 -10.96
C GLU A 126 -2.46 -20.85 -10.54
N ARG A 127 -2.64 -20.45 -9.26
CA ARG A 127 -3.91 -19.99 -8.68
C ARG A 127 -4.65 -18.97 -9.53
N PHE A 128 -3.92 -18.08 -10.19
CA PHE A 128 -4.46 -17.00 -11.00
C PHE A 128 -4.25 -17.19 -12.51
N LEU A 129 -4.01 -18.44 -12.96
CA LEU A 129 -4.04 -18.78 -14.37
C LEU A 129 -5.42 -19.32 -14.76
N GLY A 130 -5.88 -18.92 -15.93
CA GLY A 130 -7.07 -19.48 -16.55
C GLY A 130 -6.81 -20.90 -17.09
N SER A 131 -7.85 -21.56 -17.61
CA SER A 131 -7.76 -22.88 -18.22
C SER A 131 -6.87 -22.91 -19.48
N ASP A 132 -6.62 -21.74 -20.08
CA ASP A 132 -5.71 -21.54 -21.22
C ASP A 132 -4.23 -21.32 -20.78
N GLY A 133 -3.95 -21.40 -19.48
CA GLY A 133 -2.63 -21.15 -18.89
C GLY A 133 -2.17 -19.71 -18.87
N LYS A 134 -3.07 -18.75 -19.22
CA LYS A 134 -2.78 -17.33 -19.17
C LYS A 134 -3.28 -16.70 -17.88
N PRO A 135 -2.70 -15.54 -17.44
CA PRO A 135 -3.20 -14.78 -16.33
C PRO A 135 -4.68 -14.44 -16.47
N MET A 136 -5.45 -14.68 -15.42
CA MET A 136 -6.86 -14.28 -15.32
C MET A 136 -6.99 -12.76 -15.46
N LYS A 137 -8.17 -12.29 -15.87
CA LYS A 137 -8.50 -10.86 -15.73
C LYS A 137 -8.61 -10.55 -14.24
N PHE A 138 -8.20 -9.33 -13.87
CA PHE A 138 -8.08 -8.96 -12.46
C PHE A 138 -9.37 -9.21 -11.66
N TYR A 139 -10.51 -8.69 -12.10
CA TYR A 139 -11.77 -8.88 -11.37
C TYR A 139 -12.35 -10.30 -11.44
N ASP A 140 -11.96 -11.11 -12.43
CA ASP A 140 -12.30 -12.54 -12.45
C ASP A 140 -11.53 -13.29 -11.35
N ALA A 141 -10.34 -12.81 -11.00
CA ALA A 141 -9.55 -13.33 -9.90
C ALA A 141 -10.01 -12.80 -8.53
N VAL A 142 -10.35 -11.50 -8.43
CA VAL A 142 -10.67 -10.79 -7.18
C VAL A 142 -12.00 -11.25 -6.58
N VAL A 143 -13.09 -11.25 -7.37
CA VAL A 143 -14.45 -11.43 -6.82
C VAL A 143 -14.68 -12.87 -6.39
N GLY A 144 -14.83 -13.09 -5.09
CA GLY A 144 -15.09 -14.40 -4.49
C GLY A 144 -13.95 -14.96 -3.64
N GLY A 145 -14.05 -16.23 -3.24
CA GLY A 145 -13.17 -16.84 -2.24
C GLY A 145 -11.73 -17.11 -2.70
N ARG A 146 -11.49 -17.24 -4.03
CA ARG A 146 -10.17 -17.56 -4.59
C ARG A 146 -9.08 -16.58 -4.16
N SER A 147 -9.42 -15.30 -4.08
CA SER A 147 -8.49 -14.20 -3.78
C SER A 147 -8.24 -14.01 -2.28
N VAL A 148 -9.03 -14.64 -1.42
CA VAL A 148 -8.98 -14.40 0.02
C VAL A 148 -7.76 -15.05 0.64
N GLY A 149 -6.90 -14.24 1.26
CA GLY A 149 -5.82 -14.69 2.14
C GLY A 149 -6.29 -14.85 3.58
N VAL A 150 -5.59 -15.67 4.34
CA VAL A 150 -5.85 -15.89 5.78
C VAL A 150 -5.64 -14.57 6.52
N PRO A 151 -6.69 -13.98 7.14
CA PRO A 151 -6.61 -12.65 7.74
C PRO A 151 -5.67 -12.58 8.94
N GLY A 152 -4.92 -11.47 9.04
CA GLY A 152 -3.93 -11.28 10.11
C GLY A 152 -4.20 -10.12 11.05
N THR A 153 -5.10 -9.18 10.71
CA THR A 153 -5.34 -7.94 11.47
C THR A 153 -5.65 -8.20 12.93
N VAL A 154 -6.58 -9.09 13.25
CA VAL A 154 -7.02 -9.35 14.65
C VAL A 154 -5.85 -9.88 15.50
N ARG A 155 -5.05 -10.79 14.95
CA ARG A 155 -3.88 -11.32 15.65
C ARG A 155 -2.81 -10.27 15.88
N LEU A 156 -2.60 -9.35 14.91
CA LEU A 156 -1.68 -8.24 15.06
C LEU A 156 -2.13 -7.29 16.16
N LEU A 157 -3.42 -6.92 16.19
CA LEU A 157 -3.96 -6.01 17.20
C LEU A 157 -3.83 -6.61 18.62
N GLU A 158 -4.12 -7.89 18.79
CA GLU A 158 -3.94 -8.57 20.07
C GLU A 158 -2.47 -8.64 20.50
N ALA A 159 -1.56 -8.94 19.55
CA ALA A 159 -0.12 -8.98 19.82
C ALA A 159 0.40 -7.61 20.25
N ALA A 160 0.00 -6.53 19.56
CA ALA A 160 0.35 -5.17 19.93
C ALA A 160 -0.20 -4.79 21.31
N HIS A 161 -1.46 -5.09 21.58
CA HIS A 161 -2.09 -4.82 22.86
C HIS A 161 -1.41 -5.60 24.01
N LYS A 162 -1.14 -6.89 23.84
CA LYS A 162 -0.43 -7.70 24.85
C LYS A 162 0.97 -7.16 25.17
N LYS A 163 1.66 -6.59 24.17
CA LYS A 163 3.03 -6.11 24.33
C LYS A 163 3.11 -4.69 24.88
N TRP A 164 2.20 -3.80 24.47
CA TRP A 164 2.29 -2.35 24.75
C TRP A 164 1.00 -1.74 25.29
N GLY A 165 -0.09 -2.49 25.36
CA GLY A 165 -1.37 -2.01 25.90
C GLY A 165 -1.30 -1.66 27.37
N LYS A 166 -2.10 -0.68 27.78
CA LYS A 166 -2.26 -0.21 29.17
C LYS A 166 -3.68 -0.36 29.68
N LEU A 167 -4.65 -0.27 28.78
CA LEU A 167 -6.06 -0.42 29.12
C LEU A 167 -6.53 -1.86 28.94
N PRO A 168 -7.59 -2.29 29.64
CA PRO A 168 -8.18 -3.60 29.41
C PRO A 168 -8.60 -3.79 27.94
N TRP A 169 -8.36 -4.97 27.37
CA TRP A 169 -8.71 -5.33 26.00
C TRP A 169 -10.16 -5.00 25.63
N LYS A 170 -11.10 -5.29 26.52
CA LYS A 170 -12.52 -4.98 26.35
C LYS A 170 -12.77 -3.46 26.20
N GLN A 171 -12.05 -2.65 26.97
CA GLN A 171 -12.20 -1.19 26.92
C GLN A 171 -11.74 -0.59 25.59
N VAL A 172 -10.66 -1.11 24.99
CA VAL A 172 -10.17 -0.59 23.71
C VAL A 172 -11.03 -1.02 22.52
N ILE A 173 -11.84 -2.08 22.66
CA ILE A 173 -12.81 -2.53 21.66
C ILE A 173 -14.15 -1.76 21.75
N GLU A 174 -14.51 -1.28 22.92
CA GLU A 174 -15.84 -0.70 23.21
C GLU A 174 -16.26 0.45 22.26
N PRO A 175 -15.38 1.38 21.82
CA PRO A 175 -15.76 2.41 20.86
C PRO A 175 -16.35 1.85 19.56
N ALA A 176 -15.77 0.77 19.04
CA ALA A 176 -16.27 0.12 17.83
C ALA A 176 -17.58 -0.65 18.06
N VAL A 177 -17.73 -1.29 19.23
CA VAL A 177 -19.00 -1.93 19.62
C VAL A 177 -20.13 -0.92 19.65
N ASN A 178 -19.91 0.21 20.34
CA ASN A 178 -20.90 1.27 20.46
C ASN A 178 -21.31 1.83 19.10
N LEU A 179 -20.33 2.03 18.20
CA LEU A 179 -20.59 2.54 16.87
C LEU A 179 -21.35 1.52 16.00
N ALA A 180 -21.02 0.23 16.12
CA ALA A 180 -21.72 -0.84 15.40
C ALA A 180 -23.19 -0.99 15.84
N GLU A 181 -23.48 -0.85 17.15
CA GLU A 181 -24.84 -0.97 17.71
C GLU A 181 -25.69 0.29 17.48
N ASN A 182 -25.12 1.46 17.76
CA ASN A 182 -25.85 2.73 17.67
C ASN A 182 -25.90 3.27 16.24
N GLY A 183 -24.92 2.91 15.42
CA GLY A 183 -24.80 3.27 14.03
C GLY A 183 -23.94 4.52 13.79
N PHE A 184 -23.55 4.68 12.54
CA PHE A 184 -22.80 5.83 12.01
C PHE A 184 -23.40 6.29 10.70
N ALA A 185 -23.25 7.57 10.38
CA ALA A 185 -23.76 8.11 9.11
C ALA A 185 -22.86 7.70 7.93
N ILE A 186 -23.46 7.29 6.82
CA ILE A 186 -22.75 7.09 5.55
C ILE A 186 -22.11 8.40 5.15
N SER A 187 -20.78 8.38 4.94
CA SER A 187 -20.03 9.54 4.48
C SER A 187 -20.18 9.78 2.97
N PRO A 188 -19.89 11.00 2.48
CA PRO A 188 -19.82 11.28 1.05
C PRO A 188 -18.86 10.35 0.30
N ARG A 189 -17.69 10.03 0.92
CA ARG A 189 -16.70 9.13 0.34
C ARG A 189 -17.23 7.70 0.22
N LEU A 190 -17.77 7.13 1.28
CA LEU A 190 -18.31 5.77 1.26
C LEU A 190 -19.44 5.66 0.21
N ASN A 191 -20.37 6.61 0.17
CA ASN A 191 -21.45 6.64 -0.83
C ASN A 191 -20.89 6.75 -2.26
N GLY A 192 -19.89 7.62 -2.49
CA GLY A 192 -19.27 7.79 -3.80
C GLY A 192 -18.59 6.52 -4.30
N LEU A 193 -17.87 5.80 -3.43
CA LEU A 193 -17.21 4.54 -3.78
C LEU A 193 -18.21 3.40 -4.01
N LEU A 194 -19.27 3.30 -3.20
CA LEU A 194 -20.36 2.35 -3.42
C LEU A 194 -21.08 2.59 -4.74
N SER A 195 -21.19 3.86 -5.17
CA SER A 195 -21.83 4.22 -6.45
C SER A 195 -21.02 3.77 -7.68
N GLN A 196 -19.71 3.62 -7.53
CA GLN A 196 -18.78 3.18 -8.58
C GLN A 196 -18.56 1.67 -8.56
N GLU A 197 -18.90 1.01 -7.44
CA GLU A 197 -18.70 -0.43 -7.24
C GLU A 197 -19.69 -1.25 -8.07
N LYS A 198 -19.19 -2.29 -8.77
CA LYS A 198 -19.98 -3.07 -9.74
C LYS A 198 -20.35 -4.47 -9.27
N TYR A 199 -19.61 -5.02 -8.31
CA TYR A 199 -19.66 -6.43 -7.95
C TYR A 199 -20.22 -6.68 -6.55
N LEU A 200 -20.01 -5.76 -5.60
CA LEU A 200 -20.35 -5.93 -4.19
C LEU A 200 -21.84 -6.25 -3.96
N GLN A 201 -22.73 -5.64 -4.76
CA GLN A 201 -24.17 -5.89 -4.66
C GLN A 201 -24.61 -7.30 -5.11
N ASN A 202 -23.68 -8.12 -5.66
CA ASN A 202 -23.96 -9.52 -5.98
C ASN A 202 -23.90 -10.40 -4.72
N ASP A 203 -23.21 -9.95 -3.67
CA ASP A 203 -23.24 -10.59 -2.35
C ASP A 203 -24.49 -10.16 -1.59
N PRO A 204 -25.37 -11.11 -1.20
CA PRO A 204 -26.64 -10.77 -0.56
C PRO A 204 -26.52 -10.01 0.77
N LEU A 205 -25.48 -10.30 1.58
CA LEU A 205 -25.26 -9.64 2.87
C LEU A 205 -24.75 -8.22 2.66
N ALA A 206 -23.77 -8.02 1.79
CA ALA A 206 -23.26 -6.71 1.44
C ALA A 206 -24.35 -5.84 0.79
N ARG A 207 -25.16 -6.41 -0.12
CA ARG A 207 -26.30 -5.72 -0.72
C ARG A 207 -27.28 -5.24 0.35
N ALA A 208 -27.70 -6.07 1.25
CA ALA A 208 -28.63 -5.70 2.32
C ALA A 208 -28.05 -4.61 3.25
N TYR A 209 -26.74 -4.63 3.47
CA TYR A 209 -26.07 -3.69 4.35
C TYR A 209 -25.84 -2.32 3.71
N PHE A 210 -25.34 -2.27 2.47
CA PHE A 210 -24.88 -1.03 1.83
C PHE A 210 -25.88 -0.41 0.85
N TYR A 211 -26.85 -1.17 0.31
CA TYR A 211 -27.73 -0.74 -0.77
C TYR A 211 -29.20 -0.73 -0.32
N ASP A 212 -30.01 0.05 -1.03
CA ASP A 212 -31.46 0.09 -0.88
C ASP A 212 -32.15 -1.04 -1.67
N ALA A 213 -33.48 -1.07 -1.64
CA ALA A 213 -34.28 -2.08 -2.34
C ALA A 213 -34.11 -2.03 -3.87
N GLU A 214 -33.86 -0.84 -4.41
CA GLU A 214 -33.62 -0.57 -5.82
C GLU A 214 -32.19 -0.89 -6.27
N GLY A 215 -31.29 -1.28 -5.34
CA GLY A 215 -29.88 -1.57 -5.61
C GLY A 215 -29.01 -0.32 -5.76
N LYS A 216 -29.48 0.84 -5.28
CA LYS A 216 -28.67 2.05 -5.19
C LYS A 216 -27.95 2.09 -3.84
N PRO A 217 -26.74 2.67 -3.77
CA PRO A 217 -26.12 2.93 -2.48
C PRO A 217 -27.02 3.72 -1.56
N LYS A 218 -27.13 3.32 -0.31
CA LYS A 218 -27.86 4.09 0.69
C LYS A 218 -27.31 5.51 0.76
N ALA A 219 -28.19 6.50 0.88
CA ALA A 219 -27.84 7.91 0.76
C ALA A 219 -26.85 8.38 1.84
N VAL A 220 -26.05 9.41 1.54
CA VAL A 220 -25.20 10.12 2.49
C VAL A 220 -26.05 10.55 3.70
N GLY A 221 -25.52 10.35 4.91
CA GLY A 221 -26.21 10.64 6.16
C GLY A 221 -27.12 9.52 6.66
N THR A 222 -27.42 8.49 5.85
CA THR A 222 -28.15 7.31 6.34
C THR A 222 -27.35 6.63 7.45
N VAL A 223 -28.01 6.36 8.57
CA VAL A 223 -27.37 5.67 9.72
C VAL A 223 -27.28 4.17 9.43
N LEU A 224 -26.07 3.67 9.32
CA LEU A 224 -25.77 2.23 9.24
C LEU A 224 -25.54 1.66 10.63
N LYS A 225 -26.20 0.54 10.92
CA LYS A 225 -25.96 -0.28 12.12
C LYS A 225 -25.48 -1.66 11.69
N ASN A 226 -24.53 -2.21 12.44
CA ASN A 226 -23.98 -3.53 12.14
C ASN A 226 -24.02 -4.42 13.40
N PRO A 227 -25.20 -4.93 13.79
CA PRO A 227 -25.35 -5.76 14.99
C PRO A 227 -24.54 -7.07 14.91
N ALA A 228 -24.35 -7.63 13.72
CA ALA A 228 -23.52 -8.81 13.51
C ALA A 228 -22.06 -8.55 13.86
N PHE A 229 -21.52 -7.40 13.40
CA PHE A 229 -20.16 -7.00 13.75
C PHE A 229 -20.02 -6.63 15.23
N ALA A 230 -21.03 -5.98 15.83
CA ALA A 230 -21.06 -5.73 17.27
C ALA A 230 -20.96 -7.03 18.09
N GLN A 231 -21.69 -8.08 17.69
CA GLN A 231 -21.61 -9.39 18.32
C GLN A 231 -20.21 -10.02 18.15
N THR A 232 -19.62 -9.91 16.95
CA THR A 232 -18.25 -10.34 16.68
C THR A 232 -17.26 -9.63 17.63
N LEU A 233 -17.35 -8.30 17.73
CA LEU A 233 -16.50 -7.51 18.63
C LEU A 233 -16.67 -7.87 20.10
N ARG A 234 -17.91 -8.12 20.57
CA ARG A 234 -18.16 -8.60 21.95
C ARG A 234 -17.51 -9.95 22.18
N THR A 235 -17.60 -10.85 21.20
CA THR A 235 -16.96 -12.16 21.28
C THR A 235 -15.43 -12.03 21.40
N LEU A 236 -14.83 -11.14 20.62
CA LEU A 236 -13.39 -10.83 20.70
C LEU A 236 -13.02 -10.17 22.03
N ALA A 237 -13.87 -9.28 22.56
CA ALA A 237 -13.66 -8.60 23.83
C ALA A 237 -13.66 -9.58 25.02
N ASP A 238 -14.52 -10.59 24.97
CA ASP A 238 -14.70 -11.56 26.06
C ASP A 238 -13.74 -12.76 25.95
N LYS A 239 -13.39 -13.21 24.74
CA LYS A 239 -12.63 -14.45 24.49
C LYS A 239 -11.24 -14.24 23.87
N GLY A 240 -10.87 -12.98 23.54
CA GLY A 240 -9.61 -12.66 22.86
C GLY A 240 -9.62 -13.01 21.37
N ALA A 241 -8.48 -12.80 20.71
CA ALA A 241 -8.32 -13.02 19.26
C ALA A 241 -8.50 -14.48 18.84
N ASP A 242 -8.29 -15.46 19.74
CA ASP A 242 -8.47 -16.87 19.40
C ASP A 242 -9.87 -17.18 18.89
N ALA A 243 -10.89 -16.43 19.37
CA ALA A 243 -12.27 -16.57 18.90
C ALA A 243 -12.47 -16.22 17.42
N PHE A 244 -11.58 -15.41 16.83
CA PHE A 244 -11.58 -15.13 15.39
C PHE A 244 -11.02 -16.29 14.57
N TYR A 245 -10.00 -16.95 15.09
CA TYR A 245 -9.25 -17.99 14.38
C TYR A 245 -9.75 -19.42 14.69
N THR A 246 -10.69 -19.55 15.62
CA THR A 246 -11.31 -20.81 16.00
C THR A 246 -12.82 -20.61 16.27
N GLY A 247 -13.61 -21.65 16.25
CA GLY A 247 -15.04 -21.56 16.55
C GLY A 247 -15.89 -20.96 15.43
N GLU A 248 -16.98 -20.26 15.82
CA GLU A 248 -18.04 -19.84 14.90
C GLU A 248 -17.59 -18.78 13.88
N ILE A 249 -16.76 -17.80 14.29
CA ILE A 249 -16.25 -16.77 13.38
C ILE A 249 -15.35 -17.41 12.31
N ALA A 250 -14.43 -18.29 12.72
CA ALA A 250 -13.58 -19.02 11.79
C ALA A 250 -14.39 -19.88 10.82
N GLN A 251 -15.41 -20.59 11.31
CA GLN A 251 -16.29 -21.41 10.47
C GLN A 251 -17.06 -20.54 9.47
N ASP A 252 -17.51 -19.36 9.86
CA ASP A 252 -18.18 -18.41 8.97
C ASP A 252 -17.23 -17.91 7.87
N ILE A 253 -15.99 -17.54 8.20
CA ILE A 253 -14.97 -17.15 7.23
C ILE A 253 -14.75 -18.28 6.21
N VAL A 254 -14.46 -19.50 6.67
CA VAL A 254 -14.21 -20.65 5.79
C VAL A 254 -15.42 -20.93 4.90
N THR A 255 -16.63 -20.91 5.48
CA THR A 255 -17.86 -21.12 4.71
C THR A 255 -18.04 -20.05 3.63
N THR A 256 -17.85 -18.77 3.97
CA THR A 256 -17.96 -17.65 3.02
C THR A 256 -16.95 -17.80 1.87
N VAL A 257 -15.70 -18.17 2.18
CA VAL A 257 -14.63 -18.36 1.19
C VAL A 257 -14.91 -19.55 0.26
N THR A 258 -15.33 -20.69 0.83
CA THR A 258 -15.42 -21.95 0.08
C THR A 258 -16.75 -22.16 -0.64
N SER A 259 -17.82 -21.43 -0.25
CA SER A 259 -19.17 -21.57 -0.82
C SER A 259 -19.48 -20.59 -1.95
N HIS A 260 -18.55 -19.72 -2.35
CA HIS A 260 -18.81 -18.79 -3.44
C HIS A 260 -19.12 -19.51 -4.75
N ALA A 261 -20.26 -19.18 -5.37
CA ALA A 261 -20.87 -19.97 -6.44
C ALA A 261 -19.98 -20.13 -7.69
N THR A 262 -19.23 -19.09 -8.06
CA THR A 262 -18.47 -19.05 -9.32
C THR A 262 -16.96 -19.05 -9.13
N ASN A 263 -16.47 -18.60 -7.97
CA ASN A 263 -15.05 -18.45 -7.69
C ASN A 263 -14.72 -18.80 -6.22
N PRO A 264 -14.96 -20.07 -5.81
CA PRO A 264 -14.68 -20.50 -4.44
C PRO A 264 -13.17 -20.50 -4.15
N GLY A 265 -12.83 -20.26 -2.88
CA GLY A 265 -11.49 -20.47 -2.35
C GLY A 265 -11.32 -21.85 -1.72
N ASP A 266 -10.15 -22.06 -1.13
CA ASP A 266 -9.72 -23.35 -0.57
C ASP A 266 -9.18 -23.21 0.87
N MET A 267 -9.53 -22.13 1.58
CA MET A 267 -9.14 -21.90 2.96
C MET A 267 -9.81 -22.93 3.90
N THR A 268 -9.05 -23.38 4.88
CA THR A 268 -9.50 -24.33 5.90
C THR A 268 -9.49 -23.72 7.30
N LEU A 269 -10.11 -24.40 8.26
CA LEU A 269 -10.02 -24.02 9.68
C LEU A 269 -8.59 -24.12 10.23
N ASP A 270 -7.78 -25.06 9.70
CA ASP A 270 -6.39 -25.21 10.11
C ASP A 270 -5.53 -24.04 9.60
N ASP A 271 -5.81 -23.49 8.41
CA ASP A 271 -5.14 -22.29 7.92
C ASP A 271 -5.36 -21.09 8.87
N LEU A 272 -6.60 -20.89 9.32
CA LEU A 272 -6.93 -19.86 10.31
C LEU A 272 -6.26 -20.14 11.65
N LYS A 273 -6.46 -21.34 12.22
CA LYS A 273 -5.93 -21.73 13.53
C LYS A 273 -4.40 -21.63 13.62
N SER A 274 -3.70 -21.90 12.55
CA SER A 274 -2.23 -21.86 12.48
C SER A 274 -1.65 -20.46 12.20
N TYR A 275 -2.53 -19.44 12.00
CA TYR A 275 -2.04 -18.10 11.69
C TYR A 275 -1.31 -17.47 12.89
N VAL A 276 -0.11 -16.97 12.64
CA VAL A 276 0.70 -16.22 13.60
C VAL A 276 1.16 -14.89 13.01
N VAL A 277 1.24 -13.88 13.87
CA VAL A 277 1.92 -12.61 13.59
C VAL A 277 3.42 -12.82 13.73
N GLU A 278 4.19 -12.23 12.83
CA GLU A 278 5.65 -12.24 12.90
C GLU A 278 6.16 -10.90 13.45
N GLU A 279 6.98 -10.96 14.47
CA GLU A 279 7.79 -9.82 14.88
C GLU A 279 9.05 -9.79 14.02
N ARG A 280 9.26 -8.67 13.31
CA ARG A 280 10.40 -8.52 12.41
C ARG A 280 11.27 -7.35 12.83
N PRO A 281 12.59 -7.40 12.56
CA PRO A 281 13.45 -6.22 12.77
C PRO A 281 13.00 -5.10 11.81
N ALA A 282 12.91 -3.88 12.35
CA ALA A 282 12.68 -2.70 11.51
C ALA A 282 13.87 -2.47 10.56
N ILE A 283 13.58 -2.06 9.34
CA ILE A 283 14.60 -1.57 8.41
C ILE A 283 14.76 -0.08 8.65
N CYS A 284 15.96 0.34 9.03
CA CYS A 284 16.30 1.72 9.28
C CYS A 284 17.50 2.13 8.42
N GLY A 285 17.45 3.34 7.85
CA GLY A 285 18.57 3.92 7.10
C GLY A 285 18.65 5.43 7.30
N PRO A 286 19.80 6.05 6.99
CA PRO A 286 19.99 7.49 7.11
C PRO A 286 19.31 8.24 5.96
N TYR A 287 18.87 9.45 6.25
CA TYR A 287 18.56 10.49 5.26
C TYR A 287 18.80 11.85 5.89
N ARG A 288 19.76 12.60 5.38
CA ARG A 288 20.27 13.83 6.00
C ARG A 288 20.73 13.54 7.44
N VAL A 289 20.20 14.30 8.39
CA VAL A 289 20.46 14.11 9.84
C VAL A 289 19.50 13.14 10.52
N TYR A 290 18.57 12.58 9.75
CA TYR A 290 17.49 11.74 10.26
C TYR A 290 17.77 10.25 10.06
N LYS A 291 17.07 9.43 10.83
CA LYS A 291 17.02 7.97 10.68
C LYS A 291 15.57 7.57 10.32
N ILE A 292 15.40 7.00 9.16
CA ILE A 292 14.10 6.62 8.61
C ILE A 292 13.91 5.12 8.83
N CYS A 293 12.87 4.74 9.58
CA CYS A 293 12.60 3.35 9.94
C CYS A 293 11.23 2.90 9.46
N GLY A 294 11.11 1.68 9.02
CA GLY A 294 9.84 1.10 8.56
C GLY A 294 9.84 -0.42 8.54
N MET A 295 8.79 -0.98 7.94
CA MET A 295 8.55 -2.41 7.85
C MET A 295 9.47 -3.09 6.83
N GLY A 296 10.01 -4.27 7.19
CA GLY A 296 10.76 -5.13 6.28
C GLY A 296 9.89 -6.04 5.41
N PRO A 297 10.51 -6.87 4.53
CA PRO A 297 9.77 -7.86 3.75
C PRO A 297 8.85 -8.75 4.61
N PRO A 298 7.67 -9.11 4.09
CA PRO A 298 7.20 -9.04 2.71
C PRO A 298 6.80 -7.63 2.23
N SER A 299 6.83 -6.59 3.08
CA SER A 299 6.71 -5.24 2.57
C SER A 299 7.96 -4.83 1.81
N SER A 300 7.76 -4.26 0.63
CA SER A 300 8.79 -3.60 -0.17
C SER A 300 8.88 -2.11 0.14
N GLY A 301 7.91 -1.58 0.91
CA GLY A 301 7.71 -0.15 1.10
C GLY A 301 8.95 0.55 1.64
N GLN A 302 9.46 0.13 2.80
CA GLN A 302 10.62 0.78 3.41
C GLN A 302 11.90 0.62 2.60
N ILE A 303 12.12 -0.55 1.95
CA ILE A 303 13.29 -0.75 1.08
C ILE A 303 13.25 0.27 -0.06
N ALA A 304 12.13 0.34 -0.79
CA ALA A 304 12.00 1.26 -1.92
C ALA A 304 12.05 2.74 -1.50
N VAL A 305 11.43 3.11 -0.37
CA VAL A 305 11.56 4.47 0.21
C VAL A 305 13.01 4.77 0.54
N GLN A 306 13.74 3.83 1.15
CA GLN A 306 15.16 4.01 1.48
C GLN A 306 16.04 4.12 0.22
N GLU A 307 15.74 3.37 -0.84
CA GLU A 307 16.41 3.49 -2.13
C GLU A 307 16.16 4.85 -2.77
N ILE A 308 14.90 5.32 -2.79
CA ILE A 308 14.56 6.66 -3.30
C ILE A 308 15.32 7.73 -2.51
N LEU A 309 15.23 7.72 -1.19
CA LEU A 309 15.91 8.70 -0.34
C LEU A 309 17.43 8.61 -0.47
N GLY A 310 18.00 7.41 -0.60
CA GLY A 310 19.44 7.22 -0.81
C GLY A 310 19.95 7.77 -2.14
N VAL A 311 19.15 7.72 -3.20
CA VAL A 311 19.45 8.42 -4.46
C VAL A 311 19.37 9.94 -4.26
N LEU A 312 18.31 10.44 -3.60
CA LEU A 312 18.10 11.86 -3.33
C LEU A 312 19.11 12.45 -2.33
N GLU A 313 19.74 11.61 -1.48
CA GLU A 313 20.82 12.04 -0.57
C GLU A 313 21.98 12.72 -1.31
N THR A 314 22.21 12.36 -2.57
CA THR A 314 23.25 12.95 -3.41
C THR A 314 22.90 14.34 -3.96
N GLN A 315 21.66 14.81 -3.73
CA GLN A 315 21.13 16.05 -4.29
C GLN A 315 20.77 17.07 -3.21
N ASP A 316 20.89 18.35 -3.51
CA ASP A 316 20.38 19.43 -2.66
C ASP A 316 18.87 19.65 -2.92
N MET A 317 18.05 18.72 -2.41
CA MET A 317 16.60 18.81 -2.56
C MET A 317 16.01 20.06 -1.88
N ALA A 318 16.65 20.57 -0.82
CA ALA A 318 16.19 21.75 -0.10
C ALA A 318 16.17 23.00 -0.99
N SER A 319 17.15 23.14 -1.89
CA SER A 319 17.25 24.26 -2.84
C SER A 319 16.33 24.09 -4.06
N MET A 320 15.97 22.85 -4.44
CA MET A 320 15.15 22.60 -5.64
C MET A 320 13.70 23.03 -5.48
N LYS A 321 13.13 22.94 -4.25
CA LYS A 321 11.71 23.19 -3.96
C LYS A 321 10.76 22.28 -4.77
N PRO A 322 9.44 22.27 -4.50
CA PRO A 322 8.48 21.58 -5.36
C PRO A 322 8.49 22.16 -6.77
N GLY A 323 8.76 21.32 -7.77
CA GLY A 323 8.84 21.74 -9.16
C GLY A 323 9.46 20.68 -10.07
N PRO A 324 9.61 20.95 -11.38
CA PRO A 324 10.01 19.96 -12.36
C PRO A 324 11.40 19.33 -12.09
N GLU A 325 12.33 20.06 -11.51
CA GLU A 325 13.66 19.52 -11.17
C GLU A 325 13.56 18.47 -10.04
N ALA A 326 12.82 18.78 -8.95
CA ALA A 326 12.59 17.83 -7.88
C ALA A 326 11.82 16.60 -8.38
N VAL A 327 10.80 16.81 -9.24
CA VAL A 327 10.02 15.71 -9.83
C VAL A 327 10.90 14.81 -10.70
N HIS A 328 11.82 15.38 -11.47
CA HIS A 328 12.77 14.60 -12.25
C HIS A 328 13.57 13.65 -11.34
N TRP A 329 14.22 14.16 -10.31
CA TRP A 329 15.04 13.36 -9.39
C TRP A 329 14.21 12.32 -8.62
N ILE A 330 13.04 12.68 -8.11
CA ILE A 330 12.14 11.75 -7.39
C ILE A 330 11.66 10.64 -8.33
N SER A 331 11.31 10.97 -9.58
CA SER A 331 10.83 9.98 -10.55
C SER A 331 11.93 9.03 -11.01
N GLU A 332 13.13 9.53 -11.26
CA GLU A 332 14.27 8.69 -11.66
C GLU A 332 14.70 7.77 -10.49
N ALA A 333 14.72 8.29 -9.25
CA ALA A 333 14.94 7.48 -8.05
C ALA A 333 13.87 6.40 -7.89
N GLY A 334 12.60 6.75 -8.11
CA GLY A 334 11.48 5.80 -8.11
C GLY A 334 11.66 4.68 -9.14
N ARG A 335 12.10 5.01 -10.38
CA ARG A 335 12.39 4.00 -11.42
C ARG A 335 13.40 2.96 -10.95
N LEU A 336 14.50 3.42 -10.35
CA LEU A 336 15.55 2.55 -9.83
C LEU A 336 15.04 1.65 -8.72
N ALA A 337 14.32 2.22 -7.74
CA ALA A 337 13.75 1.48 -6.62
C ALA A 337 12.71 0.44 -7.06
N PHE A 338 11.81 0.78 -7.98
CA PHE A 338 10.81 -0.17 -8.48
C PHE A 338 11.40 -1.27 -9.36
N ALA A 339 12.50 -1.00 -10.07
CA ALA A 339 13.22 -2.03 -10.80
C ALA A 339 13.80 -3.09 -9.84
N ASP A 340 14.45 -2.65 -8.76
CA ASP A 340 15.01 -3.54 -7.75
C ASP A 340 13.90 -4.27 -6.96
N ARG A 341 12.86 -3.56 -6.56
CA ARG A 341 11.66 -4.12 -5.92
C ARG A 341 11.08 -5.29 -6.71
N GLY A 342 10.88 -5.10 -8.00
CA GLY A 342 10.26 -6.09 -8.90
C GLY A 342 11.02 -7.39 -8.97
N LEU A 343 12.35 -7.35 -8.84
CA LEU A 343 13.21 -8.53 -8.94
C LEU A 343 13.45 -9.21 -7.60
N TYR A 344 13.68 -8.43 -6.52
CA TYR A 344 14.27 -8.95 -5.29
C TYR A 344 13.30 -9.13 -4.13
N VAL A 345 12.18 -8.38 -4.08
CA VAL A 345 11.38 -8.33 -2.86
C VAL A 345 10.16 -9.26 -2.92
N ALA A 346 10.09 -10.15 -1.95
CA ALA A 346 8.98 -11.07 -1.69
C ALA A 346 9.02 -11.51 -0.21
N ASP A 347 8.22 -12.51 0.17
CA ASP A 347 8.22 -13.07 1.52
C ASP A 347 9.60 -13.67 1.87
N PRO A 348 10.29 -13.17 2.92
CA PRO A 348 11.63 -13.61 3.28
C PRO A 348 11.69 -15.06 3.81
N ALA A 349 10.56 -15.68 4.15
CA ALA A 349 10.49 -17.09 4.50
C ALA A 349 10.66 -18.00 3.27
N PHE A 350 10.46 -17.49 2.06
CA PHE A 350 10.51 -18.22 0.78
C PHE A 350 11.62 -17.73 -0.16
N VAL A 351 12.03 -16.48 0.00
CA VAL A 351 12.97 -15.81 -0.89
C VAL A 351 14.06 -15.12 -0.08
N ASN A 352 15.32 -15.35 -0.41
CA ASN A 352 16.41 -14.60 0.19
C ASN A 352 16.42 -13.17 -0.37
N VAL A 353 15.78 -12.23 0.35
CA VAL A 353 15.74 -10.80 0.00
C VAL A 353 17.04 -10.14 0.46
N PRO A 354 17.83 -9.53 -0.44
CA PRO A 354 19.14 -8.93 -0.08
C PRO A 354 18.97 -7.54 0.55
N VAL A 355 18.23 -7.45 1.66
CA VAL A 355 17.88 -6.17 2.33
C VAL A 355 19.11 -5.30 2.56
N LYS A 356 20.17 -5.88 3.17
CA LYS A 356 21.41 -5.14 3.46
C LYS A 356 22.09 -4.60 2.20
N GLY A 357 22.01 -5.35 1.11
CA GLY A 357 22.58 -4.94 -0.18
C GLY A 357 21.78 -3.82 -0.83
N LEU A 358 20.44 -3.94 -0.85
CA LEU A 358 19.53 -2.94 -1.42
C LEU A 358 19.58 -1.60 -0.67
N THR A 359 19.87 -1.63 0.63
CA THR A 359 19.98 -0.42 1.46
C THR A 359 21.42 -0.01 1.75
N ASP A 360 22.42 -0.63 1.11
CA ASP A 360 23.84 -0.28 1.27
C ASP A 360 24.14 1.11 0.71
N PRO A 361 24.78 2.01 1.47
CA PRO A 361 25.06 3.38 1.00
C PRO A 361 25.91 3.45 -0.27
N GLY A 362 26.87 2.53 -0.43
CA GLY A 362 27.71 2.44 -1.64
C GLY A 362 26.90 2.02 -2.86
N TYR A 363 26.00 1.04 -2.67
CA TYR A 363 25.06 0.62 -3.70
C TYR A 363 24.13 1.78 -4.11
N LEU A 364 23.49 2.43 -3.14
CA LEU A 364 22.58 3.55 -3.40
C LEU A 364 23.30 4.71 -4.14
N LYS A 365 24.53 5.02 -3.75
CA LYS A 365 25.37 6.00 -4.47
C LYS A 365 25.66 5.57 -5.92
N SER A 366 25.90 4.28 -6.16
CA SER A 366 26.11 3.76 -7.51
C SER A 366 24.85 3.84 -8.37
N ARG A 367 23.67 3.61 -7.77
CA ARG A 367 22.37 3.78 -8.43
C ARG A 367 22.12 5.26 -8.75
N ALA A 368 22.40 6.16 -7.82
CA ALA A 368 22.29 7.62 -8.05
C ALA A 368 23.14 8.11 -9.22
N ALA A 369 24.32 7.54 -9.42
CA ALA A 369 25.21 7.89 -10.54
C ALA A 369 24.65 7.54 -11.93
N LEU A 370 23.57 6.74 -12.01
CA LEU A 370 22.89 6.43 -13.27
C LEU A 370 21.91 7.53 -13.70
N VAL A 371 21.55 8.43 -12.80
CA VAL A 371 20.60 9.51 -13.09
C VAL A 371 21.34 10.65 -13.82
N ASP A 372 20.89 10.94 -15.04
CA ASP A 372 21.34 12.12 -15.79
C ASP A 372 20.43 13.31 -15.39
N PRO A 373 20.98 14.43 -14.88
CA PRO A 373 20.17 15.57 -14.44
C PRO A 373 19.34 16.23 -15.55
N ASN A 374 19.69 15.97 -16.82
CA ASN A 374 19.05 16.60 -17.97
C ASN A 374 18.21 15.64 -18.81
N LYS A 375 18.23 14.34 -18.51
CA LYS A 375 17.58 13.33 -19.35
C LYS A 375 17.01 12.19 -18.53
N SER A 376 15.74 11.86 -18.75
CA SER A 376 15.11 10.66 -18.16
C SER A 376 15.75 9.38 -18.71
N MET A 377 15.97 8.40 -17.84
CA MET A 377 16.41 7.06 -18.22
C MET A 377 15.30 6.22 -18.87
N GLY A 378 14.05 6.69 -18.84
CA GLY A 378 12.88 5.98 -19.37
C GLY A 378 12.48 4.78 -18.51
N LYS A 379 13.13 3.63 -18.68
CA LYS A 379 12.93 2.42 -17.88
C LYS A 379 14.25 1.96 -17.24
N ALA A 380 14.29 1.86 -15.92
CA ALA A 380 15.44 1.37 -15.20
C ALA A 380 15.51 -0.16 -15.24
N LYS A 381 16.73 -0.69 -15.21
CA LYS A 381 16.99 -2.11 -14.97
C LYS A 381 17.30 -2.33 -13.48
N PRO A 382 16.97 -3.51 -12.93
CA PRO A 382 17.43 -3.89 -11.60
C PRO A 382 18.96 -3.78 -11.50
N GLY A 383 19.45 -3.33 -10.34
CA GLY A 383 20.88 -3.30 -10.07
C GLY A 383 21.38 -4.63 -9.52
N GLU A 384 22.65 -4.66 -9.15
CA GLU A 384 23.32 -5.81 -8.54
C GLU A 384 23.73 -5.42 -7.12
N PRO A 385 22.83 -5.55 -6.12
CA PRO A 385 23.15 -5.20 -4.75
C PRO A 385 24.27 -6.11 -4.20
N PRO A 386 25.20 -5.61 -3.39
CA PRO A 386 26.22 -6.44 -2.78
C PRO A 386 25.59 -7.56 -1.94
N PHE A 387 26.34 -8.65 -1.74
CA PHE A 387 25.91 -9.86 -1.04
C PHE A 387 24.89 -10.75 -1.79
N GLN A 388 24.48 -10.37 -2.99
CA GLN A 388 23.68 -11.22 -3.87
C GLN A 388 24.58 -11.81 -4.97
N LYS A 389 24.67 -13.15 -5.02
CA LYS A 389 25.61 -13.82 -5.96
C LYS A 389 24.98 -14.20 -7.31
N THR A 390 23.66 -14.31 -7.41
CA THR A 390 22.97 -14.73 -8.66
C THR A 390 21.54 -14.20 -8.72
N PHE A 391 21.10 -13.80 -9.90
CA PHE A 391 19.69 -13.53 -10.19
C PHE A 391 18.95 -14.87 -10.36
N LEU A 392 18.25 -15.32 -9.33
CA LEU A 392 17.47 -16.56 -9.35
C LEU A 392 16.04 -16.36 -9.86
N TRP A 393 15.58 -15.10 -9.94
CA TRP A 393 14.18 -14.75 -10.14
C TRP A 393 13.97 -13.99 -11.45
N GLY A 394 12.74 -14.11 -12.01
CA GLY A 394 12.21 -13.22 -13.03
C GLY A 394 11.57 -11.97 -12.39
N PRO A 395 11.58 -10.82 -13.10
CA PRO A 395 10.95 -9.61 -12.59
C PRO A 395 9.42 -9.74 -12.51
N SER A 396 8.78 -9.03 -11.57
CA SER A 396 7.33 -8.94 -11.49
C SER A 396 6.86 -7.54 -11.16
N ASP A 397 5.91 -7.05 -11.96
CA ASP A 397 5.25 -5.78 -11.78
C ASP A 397 3.80 -6.04 -11.34
N GLY A 398 3.54 -6.11 -10.03
CA GLY A 398 2.20 -6.19 -9.46
C GLY A 398 1.63 -4.79 -9.23
N ILE A 399 0.34 -4.60 -9.51
CA ILE A 399 -0.43 -3.42 -9.10
C ILE A 399 -1.13 -3.79 -7.81
N GLU A 400 -0.99 -2.96 -6.79
CA GLU A 400 -1.68 -3.08 -5.50
C GLU A 400 -2.68 -1.93 -5.38
N TYR A 401 -3.77 -2.10 -4.61
CA TYR A 401 -4.89 -1.18 -4.61
C TYR A 401 -5.16 -0.53 -3.24
N GLY A 402 -6.36 -0.70 -2.67
CA GLY A 402 -6.86 0.05 -1.52
C GLY A 402 -6.13 -0.20 -0.18
N THR A 403 -6.26 0.74 0.74
CA THR A 403 -5.57 0.67 2.04
C THR A 403 -6.08 1.79 2.95
N SER A 404 -5.87 1.68 4.27
CA SER A 404 -5.95 2.78 5.23
C SER A 404 -4.64 2.93 5.99
N HIS A 405 -4.39 4.13 6.51
CA HIS A 405 -3.22 4.40 7.35
C HIS A 405 -3.60 5.18 8.61
N MET A 406 -2.87 4.95 9.69
CA MET A 406 -2.94 5.72 10.92
C MET A 406 -1.55 6.02 11.48
N SER A 407 -1.37 7.25 11.95
CA SER A 407 -0.21 7.71 12.71
C SER A 407 -0.67 8.14 14.10
N ILE A 408 -0.04 7.64 15.15
CA ILE A 408 -0.43 7.90 16.54
C ILE A 408 0.80 8.19 17.37
N VAL A 409 0.72 9.20 18.23
CA VAL A 409 1.74 9.49 19.25
C VAL A 409 1.03 9.65 20.60
N ASP A 410 1.45 8.87 21.61
CA ASP A 410 0.90 8.99 22.96
C ASP A 410 1.67 9.99 23.84
N ARG A 411 1.13 10.32 25.00
CA ARG A 411 1.70 11.28 25.95
C ARG A 411 3.07 10.93 26.52
N ASN A 412 3.52 9.67 26.35
CA ASN A 412 4.84 9.22 26.78
C ASN A 412 5.85 9.27 25.63
N GLY A 413 5.44 9.72 24.43
CA GLY A 413 6.27 9.75 23.22
C GLY A 413 6.38 8.40 22.52
N ASN A 414 5.60 7.39 22.91
CA ASN A 414 5.50 6.17 22.10
C ASN A 414 4.71 6.47 20.83
N ALA A 415 5.06 5.79 19.75
CA ALA A 415 4.44 6.05 18.45
C ALA A 415 4.07 4.77 17.71
N VAL A 416 2.95 4.84 17.00
CA VAL A 416 2.49 3.83 16.04
C VAL A 416 2.40 4.46 14.66
N SER A 417 3.03 3.81 13.68
CA SER A 417 2.71 3.95 12.26
C SER A 417 2.14 2.62 11.80
N MET A 418 0.86 2.58 11.42
CA MET A 418 0.20 1.34 11.01
C MET A 418 -0.53 1.55 9.69
N THR A 419 -0.25 0.66 8.74
CA THR A 419 -0.94 0.59 7.46
C THR A 419 -1.68 -0.73 7.37
N THR A 420 -2.96 -0.69 7.00
CA THR A 420 -3.90 -1.80 7.07
C THR A 420 -4.75 -1.87 5.81
N THR A 421 -5.14 -3.06 5.38
CA THR A 421 -5.75 -3.28 4.08
C THR A 421 -6.70 -4.47 4.06
N ILE A 422 -7.58 -4.48 3.07
CA ILE A 422 -8.26 -5.68 2.52
C ILE A 422 -7.97 -5.82 1.02
N GLU A 423 -6.95 -5.15 0.52
CA GLU A 423 -6.38 -4.99 -0.81
C GLU A 423 -7.22 -4.07 -1.70
N ASP A 424 -8.07 -4.55 -2.62
CA ASP A 424 -8.86 -3.69 -3.51
C ASP A 424 -10.12 -3.14 -2.82
N GLY A 425 -10.72 -2.11 -3.38
CA GLY A 425 -11.93 -1.51 -2.79
C GLY A 425 -13.02 -2.53 -2.48
N PHE A 426 -13.42 -2.65 -1.23
CA PHE A 426 -14.34 -3.67 -0.71
C PHE A 426 -13.83 -5.13 -0.76
N GLY A 427 -12.52 -5.33 -0.88
CA GLY A 427 -11.87 -6.64 -0.82
C GLY A 427 -12.38 -7.62 -1.89
N ALA A 428 -12.61 -8.86 -1.50
CA ALA A 428 -13.13 -9.91 -2.38
C ALA A 428 -14.62 -9.76 -2.75
N ARG A 429 -15.26 -8.67 -2.37
CA ARG A 429 -16.71 -8.38 -2.56
C ARG A 429 -17.62 -9.43 -1.94
N ILE A 430 -17.17 -10.08 -0.88
CA ILE A 430 -17.96 -11.02 -0.09
C ILE A 430 -17.95 -10.60 1.38
N MET A 431 -19.12 -10.67 1.99
CA MET A 431 -19.35 -10.30 3.39
C MET A 431 -19.67 -11.54 4.22
N THR A 432 -19.07 -11.65 5.40
CA THR A 432 -19.34 -12.71 6.35
C THR A 432 -20.66 -12.47 7.09
N LYS A 433 -21.31 -13.50 7.59
CA LYS A 433 -22.46 -13.37 8.53
C LYS A 433 -22.04 -12.68 9.83
N SER A 434 -20.77 -12.74 10.17
CA SER A 434 -20.14 -12.05 11.31
C SER A 434 -19.99 -10.53 11.09
N GLY A 435 -20.40 -10.00 9.94
CA GLY A 435 -20.61 -8.57 9.70
C GLY A 435 -19.38 -7.80 9.17
N PHE A 436 -18.40 -8.45 8.54
CA PHE A 436 -17.24 -7.80 7.95
C PHE A 436 -16.90 -8.35 6.55
N LEU A 437 -16.23 -7.53 5.75
CA LEU A 437 -15.74 -7.89 4.41
C LEU A 437 -14.45 -8.69 4.51
N LEU A 438 -14.24 -9.60 3.55
CA LEU A 438 -13.00 -10.36 3.40
C LEU A 438 -12.08 -9.72 2.36
N ASN A 439 -10.78 -9.84 2.59
CA ASN A 439 -9.74 -9.36 1.71
C ASN A 439 -9.67 -10.12 0.39
N ASN A 440 -9.06 -9.50 -0.62
CA ASN A 440 -8.62 -10.16 -1.85
C ASN A 440 -7.09 -10.17 -1.98
N GLU A 441 -6.40 -10.25 -0.86
CA GLU A 441 -4.96 -9.98 -0.75
C GLU A 441 -4.07 -10.89 -1.58
N LEU A 442 -4.55 -12.10 -1.92
CA LEU A 442 -3.75 -13.02 -2.73
C LEU A 442 -3.54 -12.51 -4.17
N THR A 443 -4.32 -11.51 -4.62
CA THR A 443 -4.10 -10.86 -5.92
C THR A 443 -2.88 -9.94 -5.96
N ASP A 444 -2.25 -9.67 -4.82
CA ASP A 444 -0.94 -9.03 -4.73
C ASP A 444 0.22 -9.97 -5.11
N PHE A 445 -0.02 -11.26 -5.18
CA PHE A 445 0.92 -12.16 -5.84
C PHE A 445 0.97 -11.91 -7.35
N SER A 446 2.11 -12.22 -7.96
CA SER A 446 2.21 -12.24 -9.42
C SER A 446 1.26 -13.29 -10.00
N PHE A 447 0.48 -12.90 -11.01
CA PHE A 447 -0.35 -13.86 -11.77
C PHE A 447 0.48 -14.71 -12.71
N THR A 448 1.67 -14.22 -13.14
CA THR A 448 2.66 -15.02 -13.87
C THR A 448 3.53 -15.78 -12.88
N THR A 449 3.79 -17.05 -13.16
CA THR A 449 4.62 -17.92 -12.32
C THR A 449 6.09 -17.91 -12.74
N VAL A 450 6.34 -17.58 -14.01
CA VAL A 450 7.66 -17.56 -14.67
C VAL A 450 7.75 -16.31 -15.55
N GLU A 451 8.88 -15.60 -15.48
CA GLU A 451 9.23 -14.49 -16.37
C GLU A 451 10.69 -14.62 -16.79
N ASP A 452 11.02 -14.36 -18.05
CA ASP A 452 12.37 -14.55 -18.63
C ASP A 452 12.95 -15.96 -18.36
N GLY A 453 12.10 -16.98 -18.36
CA GLY A 453 12.49 -18.39 -18.11
C GLY A 453 12.85 -18.69 -16.66
N LYS A 454 12.62 -17.75 -15.71
CA LYS A 454 12.89 -17.91 -14.29
C LYS A 454 11.60 -17.81 -13.48
N PRO A 455 11.49 -18.52 -12.35
CA PRO A 455 10.35 -18.35 -11.46
C PRO A 455 10.29 -16.93 -10.91
N VAL A 456 9.09 -16.39 -10.72
CA VAL A 456 8.88 -15.06 -10.13
C VAL A 456 8.97 -15.15 -8.60
N ALA A 457 9.73 -14.25 -7.97
CA ALA A 457 9.91 -14.25 -6.53
C ALA A 457 8.57 -14.11 -5.77
N ASN A 458 7.68 -13.24 -6.25
CA ASN A 458 6.36 -12.99 -5.66
C ASN A 458 5.24 -13.87 -6.26
N ARG A 459 5.53 -15.12 -6.69
CA ARG A 459 4.48 -16.08 -7.09
C ARG A 459 3.76 -16.66 -5.87
N VAL A 460 2.55 -17.16 -6.07
CA VAL A 460 1.81 -17.88 -5.03
C VAL A 460 2.54 -19.13 -4.60
N GLU A 461 2.63 -19.37 -3.29
CA GLU A 461 3.08 -20.63 -2.68
C GLU A 461 2.31 -20.88 -1.38
N PRO A 462 2.10 -22.15 -0.96
CA PRO A 462 1.38 -22.47 0.28
C PRO A 462 1.96 -21.77 1.50
N GLY A 463 1.12 -21.08 2.27
CA GLY A 463 1.54 -20.37 3.50
C GLY A 463 2.36 -19.09 3.30
N LYS A 464 2.65 -18.69 2.06
CA LYS A 464 3.40 -17.49 1.71
C LYS A 464 2.56 -16.23 1.90
N ARG A 465 3.21 -15.13 2.28
CA ARG A 465 2.63 -13.79 2.32
C ARG A 465 2.89 -13.09 0.99
N PRO A 466 1.90 -12.43 0.37
CA PRO A 466 2.13 -11.65 -0.83
C PRO A 466 2.96 -10.40 -0.51
N ARG A 467 3.78 -9.98 -1.48
CA ARG A 467 4.51 -8.71 -1.39
C ARG A 467 3.53 -7.56 -1.17
N SER A 468 3.97 -6.53 -0.44
CA SER A 468 3.21 -5.31 -0.18
C SER A 468 4.03 -4.07 -0.47
N SER A 469 3.35 -2.97 -0.83
CA SER A 469 3.94 -1.62 -0.90
C SER A 469 3.62 -0.75 0.33
N MET A 470 2.88 -1.27 1.31
CA MET A 470 2.58 -0.55 2.55
C MET A 470 3.88 -0.10 3.24
N ALA A 471 3.99 1.19 3.51
CA ALA A 471 5.20 1.82 4.02
C ALA A 471 4.92 2.62 5.31
N PRO A 472 4.45 1.97 6.40
CA PRO A 472 4.38 2.66 7.68
C PRO A 472 5.79 3.07 8.12
N THR A 473 5.96 4.36 8.40
CA THR A 473 7.29 4.97 8.59
C THR A 473 7.35 5.77 9.88
N ILE A 474 8.42 5.61 10.63
CA ILE A 474 8.79 6.44 11.78
C ILE A 474 10.15 7.06 11.52
N VAL A 475 10.26 8.36 11.77
CA VAL A 475 11.47 9.16 11.60
C VAL A 475 12.01 9.53 12.97
N LEU A 476 13.30 9.26 13.20
CA LEU A 476 14.03 9.73 14.36
C LEU A 476 14.99 10.85 13.96
N ASP A 477 15.21 11.81 14.86
CA ASP A 477 16.20 12.87 14.68
C ASP A 477 17.64 12.38 14.90
N GLY A 478 18.62 13.25 14.72
CA GLY A 478 20.03 12.95 14.95
C GLY A 478 20.39 12.56 16.39
N GLY A 479 19.50 12.80 17.35
CA GLY A 479 19.60 12.37 18.75
C GLY A 479 18.85 11.07 19.05
N ASN A 480 18.36 10.35 18.02
CA ASN A 480 17.50 9.16 18.15
C ASN A 480 16.18 9.43 18.91
N LYS A 481 15.65 10.63 18.85
CA LYS A 481 14.32 10.96 19.38
C LYS A 481 13.29 10.93 18.26
N LEU A 482 12.04 10.63 18.62
CA LEU A 482 10.93 10.68 17.68
C LEU A 482 10.83 12.07 17.05
N TYR A 483 10.88 12.12 15.72
CA TYR A 483 10.70 13.36 14.95
C TYR A 483 9.36 13.34 14.19
N ALA A 484 9.04 12.26 13.48
CA ALA A 484 7.78 12.17 12.73
C ALA A 484 7.27 10.73 12.61
N VAL A 485 5.95 10.62 12.43
CA VAL A 485 5.23 9.38 12.09
C VAL A 485 4.49 9.64 10.80
N VAL A 486 4.67 8.81 9.78
CA VAL A 486 4.15 9.05 8.42
C VAL A 486 3.72 7.75 7.76
N GLY A 487 2.68 7.83 6.95
CA GLY A 487 2.31 6.78 6.02
C GLY A 487 1.12 7.18 5.17
N SER A 488 0.75 6.31 4.25
CA SER A 488 -0.33 6.54 3.29
C SER A 488 -0.97 5.23 2.85
N PRO A 489 -2.26 5.19 2.53
CA PRO A 489 -2.82 4.25 1.57
C PRO A 489 -2.43 4.62 0.13
N GLY A 490 -2.77 3.73 -0.82
CA GLY A 490 -2.62 4.01 -2.25
C GLY A 490 -1.93 2.90 -3.06
N GLY A 491 -1.98 1.66 -2.60
CA GLY A 491 -1.40 0.51 -3.30
C GLY A 491 0.07 0.72 -3.64
N SER A 492 0.50 0.40 -4.84
CA SER A 492 1.90 0.57 -5.25
C SER A 492 2.39 2.04 -5.27
N LEU A 493 1.49 3.02 -5.31
CA LEU A 493 1.83 4.44 -5.24
C LEU A 493 2.20 4.91 -3.83
N ILE A 494 1.90 4.12 -2.78
CA ILE A 494 2.25 4.43 -1.38
C ILE A 494 3.73 4.81 -1.25
N ILE A 495 4.61 4.10 -1.94
CA ILE A 495 6.06 4.33 -1.91
C ILE A 495 6.39 5.77 -2.33
N ASN A 496 5.82 6.22 -3.46
CA ASN A 496 6.02 7.58 -3.97
C ASN A 496 5.38 8.63 -3.06
N TYR A 497 4.19 8.33 -2.51
CA TYR A 497 3.48 9.24 -1.61
C TYR A 497 4.27 9.47 -0.31
N VAL A 498 4.78 8.40 0.30
CA VAL A 498 5.59 8.49 1.52
C VAL A 498 6.92 9.19 1.22
N ALA A 499 7.63 8.81 0.15
CA ALA A 499 8.90 9.45 -0.22
C ALA A 499 8.74 10.95 -0.48
N LYS A 500 7.73 11.37 -1.26
CA LYS A 500 7.38 12.78 -1.50
C LYS A 500 7.14 13.53 -0.18
N THR A 501 6.34 12.94 0.71
CA THR A 501 6.00 13.55 2.00
C THR A 501 7.23 13.70 2.89
N LEU A 502 8.11 12.69 2.92
CA LEU A 502 9.37 12.78 3.66
C LEU A 502 10.28 13.89 3.11
N VAL A 503 10.41 14.04 1.78
CA VAL A 503 11.13 15.18 1.18
C VAL A 503 10.50 16.50 1.62
N GLY A 504 9.16 16.60 1.59
CA GLY A 504 8.43 17.78 2.06
C GLY A 504 8.75 18.15 3.51
N LEU A 505 8.73 17.17 4.40
CA LEU A 505 8.99 17.38 5.82
C LEU A 505 10.48 17.60 6.13
N LEU A 506 11.39 16.85 5.48
CA LEU A 506 12.79 16.75 5.89
C LEU A 506 13.71 17.72 5.13
N ASP A 507 13.47 17.97 3.84
CA ASP A 507 14.24 18.92 3.04
C ASP A 507 13.56 20.29 2.98
N TRP A 508 12.29 20.34 2.61
CA TRP A 508 11.56 21.60 2.42
C TRP A 508 11.00 22.18 3.73
N LYS A 509 11.08 21.44 4.85
CA LYS A 509 10.64 21.86 6.18
C LYS A 509 9.18 22.34 6.21
N LEU A 510 8.34 21.69 5.41
CA LEU A 510 6.92 22.04 5.32
C LEU A 510 6.16 21.57 6.58
N ASP A 511 5.11 22.29 6.89
CA ASP A 511 4.06 21.82 7.81
C ASP A 511 3.50 20.47 7.32
N PRO A 512 3.16 19.51 8.22
CA PRO A 512 2.69 18.19 7.81
C PRO A 512 1.39 18.22 6.98
N GLN A 513 0.49 19.20 7.20
CA GLN A 513 -0.69 19.35 6.35
C GLN A 513 -0.28 19.80 4.94
N VAL A 514 0.62 20.77 4.82
CA VAL A 514 1.13 21.23 3.54
C VAL A 514 1.87 20.11 2.81
N ALA A 515 2.69 19.34 3.53
CA ALA A 515 3.41 18.20 2.96
C ALA A 515 2.46 17.08 2.46
N ALA A 516 1.36 16.83 3.18
CA ALA A 516 0.32 15.89 2.76
C ALA A 516 -0.40 16.37 1.48
N ASP A 517 -0.67 17.66 1.39
CA ASP A 517 -1.43 18.28 0.29
C ASP A 517 -0.61 18.55 -0.97
N LEU A 518 0.73 18.42 -0.94
CA LEU A 518 1.57 18.51 -2.14
C LEU A 518 1.02 17.63 -3.27
N PRO A 519 1.11 18.05 -4.53
CA PRO A 519 0.79 17.20 -5.67
C PRO A 519 1.49 15.84 -5.57
N ASN A 520 0.77 14.78 -5.86
CA ASN A 520 1.36 13.45 -5.95
C ASN A 520 2.13 13.31 -7.27
N ILE A 521 3.33 12.75 -7.16
CA ILE A 521 4.29 12.65 -8.26
C ILE A 521 5.11 11.38 -8.11
N GLY A 522 5.72 10.91 -9.18
CA GLY A 522 6.70 9.82 -9.12
C GLY A 522 6.70 8.94 -10.37
N SER A 523 7.34 7.81 -10.26
CA SER A 523 7.31 6.75 -11.28
C SER A 523 7.42 5.37 -10.62
N ARG A 524 6.67 4.42 -11.18
CA ARG A 524 6.73 2.99 -10.83
C ARG A 524 7.55 2.20 -11.84
N ASN A 525 8.60 2.80 -12.38
CA ASN A 525 9.43 2.31 -13.48
C ASN A 525 8.71 2.23 -14.85
N GLY A 526 7.66 3.01 -14.99
CA GLY A 526 6.91 3.26 -16.22
C GLY A 526 6.92 4.75 -16.55
N PRO A 527 5.81 5.35 -16.94
CA PRO A 527 5.68 6.80 -17.10
C PRO A 527 6.04 7.58 -15.84
N THR A 528 6.37 8.85 -15.97
CA THR A 528 6.33 9.80 -14.87
C THR A 528 4.88 10.20 -14.66
N GLU A 529 4.38 9.92 -13.48
CA GLU A 529 2.99 10.13 -13.11
C GLU A 529 2.87 11.44 -12.32
N LEU A 530 2.07 12.37 -12.82
CA LEU A 530 1.72 13.62 -12.16
C LEU A 530 0.24 13.61 -11.82
N GLU A 531 -0.12 14.13 -10.66
CA GLU A 531 -1.50 14.22 -10.24
C GLU A 531 -2.28 15.22 -11.08
N ALA A 532 -3.35 14.74 -11.73
CA ALA A 532 -4.27 15.56 -12.51
C ALA A 532 -5.03 16.57 -11.62
N GLY A 533 -5.40 17.72 -12.19
CA GLY A 533 -6.13 18.76 -11.47
C GLY A 533 -5.31 19.52 -10.42
N THR A 534 -3.97 19.44 -10.48
CA THR A 534 -3.07 20.13 -9.57
C THR A 534 -2.06 21.01 -10.32
N GLU A 535 -1.30 21.80 -9.57
CA GLU A 535 -0.20 22.60 -10.13
C GLU A 535 0.87 21.74 -10.84
N ALA A 536 0.95 20.43 -10.55
CA ALA A 536 1.89 19.53 -11.19
C ALA A 536 1.67 19.43 -12.71
N GLU A 537 0.47 19.70 -13.22
CA GLU A 537 0.21 19.73 -14.67
C GLU A 537 1.11 20.72 -15.41
N ALA A 538 1.41 21.87 -14.78
CA ALA A 538 2.29 22.87 -15.36
C ALA A 538 3.74 22.40 -15.52
N TRP A 539 4.15 21.35 -14.82
CA TRP A 539 5.51 20.81 -14.87
C TRP A 539 5.72 19.84 -16.04
N LYS A 540 4.64 19.39 -16.68
CA LYS A 540 4.64 18.38 -17.75
C LYS A 540 5.61 18.76 -18.89
N ALA A 541 5.47 19.94 -19.47
CA ALA A 541 6.28 20.35 -20.62
C ALA A 541 7.80 20.35 -20.31
N ALA A 542 8.18 20.82 -19.12
CA ALA A 542 9.59 20.82 -18.69
C ALA A 542 10.14 19.39 -18.52
N LEU A 543 9.33 18.46 -18.01
CA LEU A 543 9.71 17.06 -17.88
C LEU A 543 9.80 16.36 -19.24
N GLU A 544 8.86 16.62 -20.15
CA GLU A 544 8.89 16.08 -21.52
C GLU A 544 10.12 16.57 -22.29
N THR A 545 10.59 17.81 -22.03
CA THR A 545 11.86 18.32 -22.60
C THR A 545 13.06 17.50 -22.13
N LYS A 546 13.01 16.95 -20.89
CA LYS A 546 14.02 16.01 -20.38
C LYS A 546 13.78 14.56 -20.88
N GLY A 547 12.80 14.31 -21.74
CA GLY A 547 12.50 13.00 -22.30
C GLY A 547 11.65 12.07 -21.42
N HIS A 548 10.96 12.60 -20.40
CA HIS A 548 9.98 11.83 -19.65
C HIS A 548 8.74 11.53 -20.51
N ASP A 549 8.23 10.30 -20.47
CA ASP A 549 6.83 10.00 -20.80
C ASP A 549 5.97 10.42 -19.60
N VAL A 550 5.23 11.53 -19.73
CA VAL A 550 4.47 12.10 -18.62
C VAL A 550 2.99 11.77 -18.76
N LYS A 551 2.41 11.18 -17.72
CA LYS A 551 0.98 10.90 -17.62
C LYS A 551 0.36 11.71 -16.48
N LEU A 552 -0.74 12.39 -16.81
CA LEU A 552 -1.63 12.99 -15.81
C LEU A 552 -2.64 11.91 -15.40
N ILE A 553 -2.64 11.56 -14.12
CA ILE A 553 -3.54 10.55 -13.56
C ILE A 553 -4.19 11.08 -12.27
N ASP A 554 -5.39 10.64 -12.02
CA ASP A 554 -6.00 10.83 -10.70
C ASP A 554 -5.20 10.03 -9.67
N GLN A 555 -4.69 10.71 -8.63
CA GLN A 555 -3.92 10.08 -7.56
C GLN A 555 -4.59 10.37 -6.22
N ASN A 556 -5.01 9.31 -5.53
CA ASN A 556 -5.78 9.40 -4.31
C ASN A 556 -4.96 8.89 -3.10
N SER A 557 -3.95 9.68 -2.70
CA SER A 557 -3.22 9.41 -1.46
C SER A 557 -4.12 9.61 -0.23
N GLY A 558 -3.63 9.22 0.92
CA GLY A 558 -4.28 9.43 2.21
C GLY A 558 -3.22 9.59 3.28
N ILE A 559 -2.31 10.53 3.08
CA ILE A 559 -1.21 10.80 4.01
C ILE A 559 -1.79 11.16 5.40
N HIS A 560 -1.28 10.48 6.41
CA HIS A 560 -1.44 10.88 7.80
C HIS A 560 -0.05 11.02 8.39
N ALA A 561 0.26 12.25 8.83
CA ALA A 561 1.58 12.58 9.37
C ALA A 561 1.45 13.30 10.70
N ILE A 562 2.33 12.98 11.64
CA ILE A 562 2.50 13.71 12.91
C ILE A 562 3.97 14.08 13.01
N VAL A 563 4.26 15.34 13.33
CA VAL A 563 5.61 15.85 13.57
C VAL A 563 5.70 16.32 15.02
N VAL A 564 6.75 15.89 15.71
CA VAL A 564 7.07 16.30 17.09
C VAL A 564 7.86 17.58 17.04
N THR A 565 7.41 18.60 17.77
CA THR A 565 8.06 19.90 17.86
C THR A 565 8.35 20.24 19.33
N PRO A 566 9.19 21.25 19.62
CA PRO A 566 9.38 21.73 20.99
C PRO A 566 8.09 22.26 21.64
N ALA A 567 7.12 22.71 20.84
CA ALA A 567 5.83 23.23 21.30
C ALA A 567 4.73 22.15 21.46
N GLY A 568 4.98 20.92 21.04
CA GLY A 568 4.02 19.82 21.04
C GLY A 568 3.97 19.08 19.71
N LEU A 569 2.83 18.57 19.34
CA LEU A 569 2.59 17.78 18.15
C LEU A 569 1.84 18.60 17.10
N ILE A 570 2.27 18.51 15.86
CA ILE A 570 1.53 19.04 14.71
C ILE A 570 1.22 17.89 13.76
N GLY A 571 -0.01 17.86 13.23
CA GLY A 571 -0.48 16.75 12.41
C GLY A 571 -1.12 17.21 11.12
N GLY A 572 -0.93 16.42 10.06
CA GLY A 572 -1.58 16.58 8.76
C GLY A 572 -2.38 15.36 8.38
N ALA A 573 -3.52 15.57 7.73
CA ALA A 573 -4.33 14.54 7.12
C ALA A 573 -4.70 14.96 5.70
N ASP A 574 -4.47 14.07 4.74
CA ASP A 574 -4.61 14.31 3.31
C ASP A 574 -6.00 14.86 2.93
N SER A 575 -6.03 15.95 2.18
CA SER A 575 -7.28 16.58 1.70
C SER A 575 -8.07 15.72 0.71
N ARG A 576 -7.43 14.68 0.14
CA ARG A 576 -8.06 13.76 -0.82
C ARG A 576 -8.96 12.71 -0.16
N ARG A 577 -8.92 12.60 1.16
CA ARG A 577 -9.74 11.69 1.98
C ARG A 577 -10.39 12.41 3.15
N GLU A 578 -11.26 11.71 3.88
CA GLU A 578 -12.02 12.29 5.00
C GLU A 578 -11.23 12.40 6.31
N GLY A 579 -10.03 11.82 6.38
CA GLY A 579 -9.21 11.75 7.58
C GLY A 579 -8.95 13.09 8.27
N VAL A 580 -8.59 13.02 9.55
CA VAL A 580 -8.23 14.17 10.38
C VAL A 580 -7.03 13.86 11.27
N ALA A 581 -6.32 14.90 11.73
CA ALA A 581 -5.32 14.84 12.78
C ALA A 581 -5.84 15.60 14.01
N ILE A 582 -6.07 14.89 15.10
CA ILE A 582 -6.64 15.45 16.34
C ILE A 582 -5.90 14.92 17.56
N GLY A 583 -5.82 15.73 18.62
CA GLY A 583 -5.13 15.35 19.86
C GLY A 583 -5.64 16.10 21.08
N ASN A 584 -4.94 15.89 22.21
CA ASN A 584 -5.26 16.51 23.51
C ASN A 584 -4.18 17.49 23.96
#